data_8be382e8c2363e2aba563b46b8fb90b6
#
_entry.id   8be382e8c2363e2aba563b46b8fb90b6
#
_cell.length_a   1.000
_cell.length_b   1.000
_cell.length_c   1.000
_cell.angle_alpha   90.00
_cell.angle_beta   90.00
_cell.angle_gamma   90.00
#
_symmetry.space_group_name_H-M   'P 1'
#
loop_
_entity.id
_entity.type
_entity.pdbx_description
1 polymer ?
#
loop_
_entity_poly.entity_id
_entity_poly.type
_entity_poly.pdbx_seq_one_letter_code
_entity_poly.pdbx_strand_id
1 'polypeptide(L)'
;DGKRLTSMLIGSPGTGKSYWTKHQLLAFSKRWKDENGRIVYCCPKGEMDLGEKTWTPMHKLEKHMSKNRISVVYPDPMSIESEVDWLINFLFDVRDANPDFKCVFVCDDSQIFLSSRRSATPSWKRLALTGRSRGIRLVAISHAPVFSKELEGSTSYIIHFRTLLSPLHVKDFQNRYGYDPEPHIEPLNEVPFSHVYFDVTTGKSRLMKPLEV
;
A
#
# COMPACT_ATOMS: atom_id res chain seq x y z
N ASP A 1 -10.59 -15.77 6.79
CA ASP A 1 -9.58 -16.41 5.96
C ASP A 1 -8.30 -15.58 5.97
N GLY A 2 -7.29 -16.09 6.69
CA GLY A 2 -6.02 -15.38 6.97
C GLY A 2 -5.01 -15.39 5.81
N LYS A 3 -5.46 -15.37 4.57
CA LYS A 3 -4.58 -15.49 3.40
C LYS A 3 -4.14 -14.13 2.92
N ARG A 4 -2.84 -13.98 2.71
CA ARG A 4 -2.03 -12.95 2.03
C ARG A 4 -2.73 -11.57 1.94
N LEU A 5 -2.12 -10.49 2.37
CA LEU A 5 -2.74 -9.16 2.34
C LEU A 5 -1.72 -8.04 2.10
N THR A 6 -0.78 -8.27 1.21
CA THR A 6 -0.07 -7.17 0.57
C THR A 6 -0.86 -6.77 -0.66
N SER A 7 -1.24 -5.51 -0.74
CA SER A 7 -1.92 -4.93 -1.89
C SER A 7 -0.99 -3.95 -2.58
N MET A 8 -0.98 -4.01 -3.90
CA MET A 8 -0.25 -3.06 -4.74
C MET A 8 -1.26 -2.21 -5.51
N LEU A 9 -1.21 -0.90 -5.33
CA LEU A 9 -2.02 0.06 -6.07
C LEU A 9 -1.13 0.73 -7.11
N ILE A 10 -1.53 0.67 -8.37
CA ILE A 10 -0.73 1.18 -9.48
C ILE A 10 -1.62 2.07 -10.37
N GLY A 11 -1.05 3.18 -10.84
CA GLY A 11 -1.73 4.07 -11.78
C GLY A 11 -1.01 5.39 -11.94
N SER A 12 -1.19 6.04 -13.08
CA SER A 12 -0.63 7.38 -13.34
C SER A 12 -1.12 8.44 -12.34
N PRO A 13 -0.43 9.57 -12.18
CA PRO A 13 -0.96 10.70 -11.40
C PRO A 13 -2.36 11.11 -11.86
N GLY A 14 -3.21 11.54 -10.92
CA GLY A 14 -4.57 11.99 -11.23
C GLY A 14 -5.59 10.91 -11.56
N THR A 15 -5.26 9.62 -11.45
CA THR A 15 -6.19 8.52 -11.78
C THR A 15 -7.08 8.06 -10.61
N GLY A 16 -7.02 8.76 -9.46
CA GLY A 16 -7.91 8.51 -8.33
C GLY A 16 -7.37 7.58 -7.26
N LYS A 17 -6.12 7.12 -7.34
CA LYS A 17 -5.52 6.21 -6.32
C LYS A 17 -5.65 6.73 -4.88
N SER A 18 -5.20 7.97 -4.64
CA SER A 18 -5.22 8.56 -3.30
C SER A 18 -6.66 8.77 -2.80
N TYR A 19 -7.56 9.21 -3.69
CA TYR A 19 -8.98 9.32 -3.40
C TYR A 19 -9.59 7.97 -3.02
N TRP A 20 -9.38 6.95 -3.84
CA TRP A 20 -9.84 5.59 -3.58
C TRP A 20 -9.28 5.06 -2.25
N THR A 21 -7.96 5.23 -2.04
CA THR A 21 -7.30 4.79 -0.81
C THR A 21 -7.90 5.47 0.42
N LYS A 22 -8.11 6.78 0.39
CA LYS A 22 -8.76 7.54 1.47
C LYS A 22 -10.10 6.92 1.85
N HIS A 23 -10.98 6.71 0.87
CA HIS A 23 -12.31 6.16 1.12
C HIS A 23 -12.26 4.72 1.62
N GLN A 24 -11.39 3.88 1.07
CA GLN A 24 -11.22 2.50 1.55
C GLN A 24 -10.69 2.44 2.98
N LEU A 25 -9.71 3.27 3.33
CA LEU A 25 -9.16 3.30 4.68
C LEU A 25 -10.19 3.79 5.70
N LEU A 26 -10.95 4.83 5.39
CA LEU A 26 -12.01 5.34 6.25
C LEU A 26 -13.14 4.31 6.44
N ALA A 27 -13.58 3.67 5.36
CA ALA A 27 -14.58 2.60 5.42
C ALA A 27 -14.06 1.38 6.20
N PHE A 28 -12.80 1.00 5.98
CA PHE A 28 -12.15 -0.09 6.68
C PHE A 28 -12.01 0.22 8.17
N SER A 29 -11.57 1.42 8.55
CA SER A 29 -11.42 1.80 9.95
C SER A 29 -12.73 1.75 10.74
N LYS A 30 -13.86 2.11 10.10
CA LYS A 30 -15.20 2.02 10.69
C LYS A 30 -15.66 0.56 10.91
N ARG A 31 -15.28 -0.34 10.01
CA ARG A 31 -15.67 -1.77 10.05
C ARG A 31 -14.71 -2.60 10.92
N TRP A 32 -13.51 -2.13 11.13
CA TRP A 32 -12.49 -2.86 11.87
C TRP A 32 -12.76 -2.79 13.36
N LYS A 33 -13.32 -3.87 13.91
CA LYS A 33 -13.74 -3.97 15.32
C LYS A 33 -12.59 -4.25 16.28
N ASP A 34 -11.42 -4.64 15.77
CA ASP A 34 -10.25 -4.96 16.58
C ASP A 34 -9.69 -3.68 17.25
N GLU A 35 -9.72 -3.63 18.58
CA GLU A 35 -9.27 -2.47 19.36
C GLU A 35 -7.77 -2.22 19.22
N ASN A 36 -6.98 -3.27 18.97
CA ASN A 36 -5.54 -3.19 18.75
C ASN A 36 -5.16 -2.91 17.29
N GLY A 37 -6.15 -2.77 16.42
CA GLY A 37 -5.93 -2.47 15.01
C GLY A 37 -5.55 -1.00 14.76
N ARG A 38 -4.47 -0.78 14.01
CA ARG A 38 -3.99 0.55 13.60
C ARG A 38 -3.80 0.65 12.10
N ILE A 39 -3.97 1.85 11.59
CA ILE A 39 -3.66 2.22 10.22
C ILE A 39 -2.57 3.27 10.28
N VAL A 40 -1.43 3.02 9.65
CA VAL A 40 -0.34 3.98 9.52
C VAL A 40 -0.14 4.27 8.05
N TYR A 41 -0.36 5.53 7.66
CA TYR A 41 -0.21 6.01 6.30
C TYR A 41 1.06 6.85 6.20
N CYS A 42 2.03 6.38 5.48
CA CYS A 42 3.25 7.10 5.14
C CYS A 42 3.04 7.82 3.81
N CYS A 43 3.05 9.15 3.83
CA CYS A 43 2.82 10.01 2.68
C CYS A 43 4.03 10.93 2.45
N PRO A 44 4.99 10.54 1.60
CA PRO A 44 6.19 11.35 1.34
C PRO A 44 5.92 12.76 0.82
N LYS A 45 4.83 12.95 0.10
CA LYS A 45 4.44 14.26 -0.46
C LYS A 45 3.64 15.16 0.46
N GLY A 46 3.20 14.64 1.61
CA GLY A 46 2.38 15.42 2.53
C GLY A 46 0.97 15.78 2.03
N GLU A 47 0.47 15.10 1.02
CA GLU A 47 -0.80 15.46 0.34
C GLU A 47 -2.03 14.70 0.88
N MET A 48 -1.82 13.66 1.72
CA MET A 48 -2.93 12.85 2.20
C MET A 48 -3.61 13.48 3.41
N ASP A 49 -4.86 13.86 3.25
CA ASP A 49 -5.73 14.31 4.31
C ASP A 49 -6.80 13.25 4.62
N LEU A 50 -6.70 12.65 5.80
CA LEU A 50 -7.68 11.71 6.36
C LEU A 50 -8.50 12.34 7.51
N GLY A 51 -8.36 13.66 7.72
CA GLY A 51 -8.96 14.44 8.79
C GLY A 51 -7.92 15.01 9.76
N GLU A 52 -8.24 16.14 10.38
CA GLU A 52 -7.31 16.94 11.20
C GLU A 52 -6.62 16.16 12.33
N LYS A 53 -7.27 15.14 12.87
CA LYS A 53 -6.72 14.34 13.99
C LYS A 53 -5.87 13.16 13.57
N THR A 54 -5.64 12.98 12.27
CA THR A 54 -4.89 11.81 11.78
C THR A 54 -3.41 12.09 11.57
N TRP A 55 -3.03 13.34 11.30
CA TRP A 55 -1.64 13.72 11.12
C TRP A 55 -0.86 13.72 12.43
N THR A 56 0.37 13.20 12.37
CA THR A 56 1.30 13.24 13.51
C THR A 56 2.75 13.29 13.03
N PRO A 57 3.61 14.07 13.69
CA PRO A 57 5.05 13.98 13.48
C PRO A 57 5.58 12.58 13.86
N MET A 58 6.60 12.11 13.15
CA MET A 58 7.20 10.79 13.37
C MET A 58 7.56 10.54 14.85
N HIS A 59 8.22 11.50 15.51
CA HIS A 59 8.62 11.39 16.91
C HIS A 59 7.45 11.31 17.94
N LYS A 60 6.22 11.57 17.50
CA LYS A 60 5.00 11.46 18.34
C LYS A 60 4.11 10.29 17.93
N LEU A 61 4.54 9.47 16.99
CA LEU A 61 3.70 8.42 16.41
C LEU A 61 3.19 7.43 17.45
N GLU A 62 4.04 6.98 18.36
CA GLU A 62 3.64 6.03 19.42
C GLU A 62 2.48 6.59 20.28
N LYS A 63 2.66 7.80 20.81
CA LYS A 63 1.64 8.49 21.60
C LYS A 63 0.37 8.75 20.79
N HIS A 64 0.50 9.00 19.49
CA HIS A 64 -0.66 9.20 18.62
C HIS A 64 -1.40 7.89 18.39
N MET A 65 -0.70 6.81 18.07
CA MET A 65 -1.28 5.48 17.84
C MET A 65 -1.97 4.90 19.07
N SER A 66 -1.51 5.24 20.30
CA SER A 66 -2.18 4.80 21.52
C SER A 66 -3.61 5.35 21.65
N LYS A 67 -3.90 6.50 21.02
CA LYS A 67 -5.19 7.21 21.12
C LYS A 67 -6.02 7.16 19.85
N ASN A 68 -5.37 7.01 18.70
CA ASN A 68 -6.01 7.13 17.40
C ASN A 68 -5.81 5.87 16.56
N ARG A 69 -6.85 5.48 15.85
CA ARG A 69 -6.80 4.32 14.96
C ARG A 69 -6.02 4.59 13.69
N ILE A 70 -6.07 5.81 13.18
CA ILE A 70 -5.41 6.23 11.95
C ILE A 70 -4.32 7.23 12.30
N SER A 71 -3.12 7.01 11.77
CA SER A 71 -1.99 7.93 11.85
C SER A 71 -1.44 8.18 10.45
N VAL A 72 -1.33 9.45 10.08
CA VAL A 72 -0.69 9.89 8.84
C VAL A 72 0.66 10.52 9.21
N VAL A 73 1.72 10.02 8.63
CA VAL A 73 3.08 10.52 8.85
C VAL A 73 3.68 11.03 7.54
N TYR A 74 4.38 12.14 7.64
CA TYR A 74 5.11 12.76 6.54
C TYR A 74 6.62 12.68 6.85
N PRO A 75 7.33 11.73 6.22
CA PRO A 75 8.77 11.63 6.40
C PRO A 75 9.47 12.85 5.78
N ASP A 76 10.57 13.27 6.38
CA ASP A 76 11.40 14.34 5.83
C ASP A 76 12.01 13.90 4.49
N PRO A 77 11.81 14.67 3.41
CA PRO A 77 12.38 14.36 2.10
C PRO A 77 13.90 14.15 2.09
N MET A 78 14.62 14.79 3.01
CA MET A 78 16.09 14.68 3.11
C MET A 78 16.55 13.38 3.80
N SER A 79 15.69 12.76 4.59
CA SER A 79 15.96 11.52 5.35
C SER A 79 14.93 10.41 5.11
N ILE A 80 14.19 10.52 4.04
CA ILE A 80 13.01 9.71 3.75
C ILE A 80 13.25 8.20 3.85
N GLU A 81 14.37 7.68 3.32
CA GLU A 81 14.67 6.26 3.35
C GLU A 81 14.90 5.77 4.79
N SER A 82 15.69 6.51 5.57
CA SER A 82 15.99 6.15 6.96
C SER A 82 14.76 6.29 7.87
N GLU A 83 13.91 7.28 7.63
CA GLU A 83 12.67 7.45 8.40
C GLU A 83 11.66 6.36 8.10
N VAL A 84 11.53 5.94 6.85
CA VAL A 84 10.62 4.83 6.51
C VAL A 84 11.17 3.50 7.03
N ASP A 85 12.47 3.29 6.99
CA ASP A 85 13.10 2.12 7.61
C ASP A 85 12.88 2.10 9.14
N TRP A 86 13.04 3.25 9.79
CA TRP A 86 12.71 3.41 11.21
C TRP A 86 11.23 3.09 11.47
N LEU A 87 10.32 3.64 10.64
CA LEU A 87 8.89 3.42 10.78
C LEU A 87 8.53 1.92 10.69
N ILE A 88 9.08 1.22 9.72
CA ILE A 88 8.86 -0.22 9.58
C ILE A 88 9.35 -0.97 10.82
N ASN A 89 10.57 -0.69 11.29
CA ASN A 89 11.12 -1.33 12.48
C ASN A 89 10.28 -1.01 13.71
N PHE A 90 9.87 0.24 13.91
CA PHE A 90 8.98 0.67 14.99
C PHE A 90 7.66 -0.14 15.01
N LEU A 91 7.04 -0.38 13.86
CA LEU A 91 5.82 -1.21 13.80
C LEU A 91 6.08 -2.65 14.26
N PHE A 92 7.24 -3.21 13.94
CA PHE A 92 7.63 -4.52 14.44
C PHE A 92 7.91 -4.51 15.95
N ASP A 93 8.56 -3.48 16.47
CA ASP A 93 8.84 -3.36 17.91
C ASP A 93 7.54 -3.23 18.71
N VAL A 94 6.57 -2.44 18.23
CA VAL A 94 5.23 -2.37 18.82
C VAL A 94 4.55 -3.73 18.80
N ARG A 95 4.68 -4.48 17.70
CA ARG A 95 4.12 -5.82 17.58
C ARG A 95 4.80 -6.82 18.50
N ASP A 96 6.10 -6.73 18.66
CA ASP A 96 6.85 -7.63 19.55
C ASP A 96 6.54 -7.34 21.03
N ALA A 97 6.29 -6.06 21.39
CA ALA A 97 5.82 -5.66 22.72
C ALA A 97 4.34 -5.99 22.96
N ASN A 98 3.49 -5.98 21.93
CA ASN A 98 2.08 -6.30 22.02
C ASN A 98 1.68 -7.35 20.96
N PRO A 99 1.61 -8.64 21.33
CA PRO A 99 1.25 -9.72 20.41
C PRO A 99 -0.12 -9.62 19.74
N ASP A 100 -1.04 -8.82 20.25
CA ASP A 100 -2.36 -8.60 19.66
C ASP A 100 -2.40 -7.41 18.70
N PHE A 101 -1.31 -6.64 18.62
CA PHE A 101 -1.21 -5.51 17.70
C PHE A 101 -1.34 -5.94 16.25
N LYS A 102 -2.18 -5.23 15.51
CA LYS A 102 -2.36 -5.39 14.07
C LYS A 102 -2.27 -4.05 13.38
N CYS A 103 -1.61 -4.02 12.23
CA CYS A 103 -1.41 -2.78 11.49
C CYS A 103 -1.69 -2.97 9.99
N VAL A 104 -2.35 -1.98 9.39
CA VAL A 104 -2.30 -1.74 7.96
C VAL A 104 -1.31 -0.60 7.73
N PHE A 105 -0.14 -0.93 7.21
CA PHE A 105 0.86 0.04 6.80
C PHE A 105 0.65 0.38 5.33
N VAL A 106 0.34 1.64 5.06
CA VAL A 106 0.18 2.18 3.71
C VAL A 106 1.40 3.02 3.39
N CYS A 107 2.09 2.68 2.32
CA CYS A 107 3.24 3.44 1.83
C CYS A 107 2.89 4.04 0.47
N ASP A 108 2.71 5.35 0.43
CA ASP A 108 2.54 6.08 -0.81
C ASP A 108 3.89 6.31 -1.50
N ASP A 109 3.86 6.51 -2.81
CA ASP A 109 5.06 6.65 -3.64
C ASP A 109 6.10 5.54 -3.39
N SER A 110 5.63 4.31 -3.16
CA SER A 110 6.47 3.16 -2.81
C SER A 110 7.59 2.85 -3.82
N GLN A 111 7.50 3.38 -5.06
CA GLN A 111 8.57 3.29 -6.05
C GLN A 111 9.88 3.98 -5.61
N ILE A 112 9.83 4.88 -4.64
CA ILE A 112 11.03 5.52 -4.07
C ILE A 112 11.89 4.46 -3.36
N PHE A 113 11.24 3.51 -2.67
CA PHE A 113 11.87 2.51 -1.81
C PHE A 113 12.01 1.15 -2.47
N LEU A 114 11.04 0.82 -3.34
CA LEU A 114 10.85 -0.51 -3.92
C LEU A 114 10.96 -0.40 -5.43
N SER A 115 12.16 -0.41 -5.96
CA SER A 115 12.37 -0.42 -7.41
C SER A 115 13.09 -1.70 -7.84
N SER A 116 12.87 -2.12 -9.07
CA SER A 116 13.58 -3.26 -9.67
C SER A 116 15.10 -3.04 -9.77
N ARG A 117 15.55 -1.80 -9.65
CA ARG A 117 16.95 -1.38 -9.76
C ARG A 117 17.67 -1.29 -8.43
N ARG A 118 16.96 -1.33 -7.31
CA ARG A 118 17.55 -1.23 -5.97
C ARG A 118 17.18 -2.46 -5.16
N SER A 119 18.14 -3.00 -4.44
CA SER A 119 17.86 -4.00 -3.40
C SER A 119 17.07 -3.31 -2.28
N ALA A 120 15.95 -3.89 -1.88
CA ALA A 120 15.21 -3.41 -0.72
C ALA A 120 16.08 -3.47 0.54
N THR A 121 15.89 -2.53 1.44
CA THR A 121 16.58 -2.52 2.74
C THR A 121 16.17 -3.72 3.60
N PRO A 122 16.92 -4.07 4.65
CA PRO A 122 16.55 -5.18 5.54
C PRO A 122 15.16 -5.03 6.16
N SER A 123 14.73 -3.82 6.50
CA SER A 123 13.39 -3.54 7.05
C SER A 123 12.27 -3.85 6.04
N TRP A 124 12.43 -3.44 4.79
CA TRP A 124 11.50 -3.79 3.72
C TRP A 124 11.45 -5.28 3.43
N LYS A 125 12.60 -5.97 3.43
CA LYS A 125 12.65 -7.43 3.29
C LYS A 125 11.92 -8.12 4.45
N ARG A 126 12.16 -7.66 5.68
CA ARG A 126 11.45 -8.16 6.87
C ARG A 126 9.94 -7.96 6.72
N LEU A 127 9.50 -6.77 6.31
CA LEU A 127 8.09 -6.46 6.13
C LEU A 127 7.45 -7.38 5.07
N ALA A 128 8.06 -7.51 3.91
CA ALA A 128 7.54 -8.34 2.82
C ALA A 128 7.45 -9.83 3.20
N LEU A 129 8.46 -10.35 3.90
CA LEU A 129 8.55 -11.77 4.24
C LEU A 129 7.75 -12.16 5.47
N THR A 130 7.75 -11.31 6.50
CA THR A 130 7.21 -11.68 7.81
C THR A 130 6.09 -10.77 8.32
N GLY A 131 5.87 -9.60 7.71
CA GLY A 131 4.87 -8.64 8.17
C GLY A 131 3.50 -9.27 8.37
N ARG A 132 3.07 -10.08 7.41
CA ARG A 132 1.79 -10.79 7.48
C ARG A 132 1.65 -11.68 8.71
N SER A 133 2.65 -12.55 8.98
CA SER A 133 2.61 -13.45 10.14
C SER A 133 2.66 -12.68 11.46
N ARG A 134 3.15 -11.44 11.41
CA ARG A 134 3.20 -10.50 12.52
C ARG A 134 2.01 -9.54 12.58
N GLY A 135 0.97 -9.76 11.75
CA GLY A 135 -0.21 -8.90 11.74
C GLY A 135 -0.02 -7.53 11.10
N ILE A 136 1.12 -7.29 10.43
CA ILE A 136 1.40 -6.05 9.70
C ILE A 136 1.16 -6.28 8.21
N ARG A 137 0.18 -5.58 7.65
CA ARG A 137 -0.23 -5.67 6.25
C ARG A 137 0.28 -4.47 5.48
N LEU A 138 0.86 -4.71 4.32
CA LEU A 138 1.37 -3.65 3.45
C LEU A 138 0.38 -3.31 2.35
N VAL A 139 0.16 -2.02 2.15
CA VAL A 139 -0.47 -1.43 0.97
C VAL A 139 0.57 -0.51 0.31
N ALA A 140 1.12 -0.94 -0.81
CA ALA A 140 2.10 -0.18 -1.57
C ALA A 140 1.39 0.58 -2.70
N ILE A 141 1.51 1.91 -2.72
CA ILE A 141 0.93 2.76 -3.76
C ILE A 141 2.06 3.28 -4.64
N SER A 142 1.89 3.17 -5.96
CA SER A 142 2.92 3.57 -6.91
C SER A 142 2.32 4.23 -8.15
N HIS A 143 3.07 5.16 -8.76
CA HIS A 143 2.70 5.75 -10.06
C HIS A 143 3.09 4.87 -11.26
N ALA A 144 4.06 3.99 -11.04
CA ALA A 144 4.50 3.02 -12.03
C ALA A 144 4.54 1.62 -11.42
N PRO A 145 4.49 0.57 -12.23
CA PRO A 145 4.68 -0.78 -11.73
C PRO A 145 6.00 -0.91 -10.97
N VAL A 146 5.93 -1.39 -9.74
CA VAL A 146 7.09 -1.66 -8.91
C VAL A 146 7.25 -3.16 -8.81
N PHE A 147 8.34 -3.65 -9.37
CA PHE A 147 8.63 -5.08 -9.42
C PHE A 147 9.86 -5.37 -8.56
N SER A 148 9.69 -5.34 -7.24
CA SER A 148 10.72 -5.88 -6.37
C SER A 148 10.45 -7.36 -6.09
N LYS A 149 11.52 -8.15 -6.03
CA LYS A 149 11.42 -9.60 -5.73
C LYS A 149 10.73 -9.85 -4.39
N GLU A 150 10.92 -8.95 -3.46
CA GLU A 150 10.34 -9.02 -2.12
C GLU A 150 8.81 -8.91 -2.16
N LEU A 151 8.27 -8.09 -3.05
CA LEU A 151 6.82 -7.94 -3.19
C LEU A 151 6.18 -9.06 -3.99
N GLU A 152 6.88 -9.66 -4.95
CA GLU A 152 6.31 -10.73 -5.79
C GLU A 152 5.69 -11.87 -4.97
N GLY A 153 6.46 -12.40 -4.01
CA GLY A 153 6.00 -13.51 -3.18
C GLY A 153 4.96 -13.14 -2.14
N SER A 154 4.79 -11.87 -1.83
CA SER A 154 3.90 -11.36 -0.77
C SER A 154 2.64 -10.68 -1.30
N THR A 155 2.61 -10.24 -2.55
CA THR A 155 1.46 -9.56 -3.16
C THR A 155 0.31 -10.53 -3.37
N SER A 156 -0.87 -10.10 -2.92
CA SER A 156 -2.12 -10.85 -3.06
C SER A 156 -3.09 -10.17 -3.99
N TYR A 157 -3.07 -8.86 -3.99
CA TYR A 157 -3.99 -8.06 -4.79
C TYR A 157 -3.25 -6.97 -5.53
N ILE A 158 -3.62 -6.78 -6.79
CA ILE A 158 -3.21 -5.64 -7.61
C ILE A 158 -4.46 -4.83 -7.91
N ILE A 159 -4.43 -3.55 -7.53
CA ILE A 159 -5.47 -2.58 -7.88
C ILE A 159 -4.85 -1.66 -8.93
N HIS A 160 -5.27 -1.86 -10.17
CA HIS A 160 -4.69 -1.21 -11.33
C HIS A 160 -5.63 -0.13 -11.85
N PHE A 161 -5.22 1.13 -11.66
CA PHE A 161 -5.85 2.30 -12.26
C PHE A 161 -5.23 2.60 -13.63
N ARG A 162 -5.84 3.49 -14.38
CA ARG A 162 -5.27 3.92 -15.68
C ARG A 162 -3.79 4.27 -15.53
N THR A 163 -2.94 3.64 -16.31
CA THR A 163 -1.50 3.87 -16.31
C THR A 163 -0.90 3.61 -17.68
N LEU A 164 0.16 4.34 -18.01
CA LEU A 164 0.94 4.07 -19.22
C LEU A 164 1.85 2.86 -18.96
N LEU A 165 1.56 1.77 -19.64
CA LEU A 165 2.36 0.55 -19.59
C LEU A 165 3.22 0.42 -20.83
N SER A 166 4.52 0.20 -20.65
CA SER A 166 5.38 -0.27 -21.73
C SER A 166 5.15 -1.76 -21.99
N PRO A 167 5.48 -2.29 -23.18
CA PRO A 167 5.42 -3.74 -23.42
C PRO A 167 6.22 -4.56 -22.40
N LEU A 168 7.31 -3.99 -21.86
CA LEU A 168 8.08 -4.62 -20.79
C LEU A 168 7.27 -4.74 -19.50
N HIS A 169 6.54 -3.69 -19.11
CA HIS A 169 5.69 -3.72 -17.92
C HIS A 169 4.56 -4.76 -18.07
N VAL A 170 3.97 -4.89 -19.25
CA VAL A 170 2.96 -5.92 -19.54
C VAL A 170 3.54 -7.31 -19.31
N LYS A 171 4.70 -7.59 -19.92
CA LYS A 171 5.42 -8.84 -19.73
C LYS A 171 5.75 -9.12 -18.26
N ASP A 172 6.21 -8.11 -17.53
CA ASP A 172 6.54 -8.26 -16.11
C ASP A 172 5.29 -8.61 -15.30
N PHE A 173 4.14 -7.99 -15.55
CA PHE A 173 2.89 -8.35 -14.90
C PHE A 173 2.47 -9.78 -15.17
N GLN A 174 2.53 -10.19 -16.44
CA GLN A 174 2.19 -11.56 -16.86
C GLN A 174 3.11 -12.59 -16.21
N ASN A 175 4.44 -12.38 -16.28
CA ASN A 175 5.43 -13.32 -15.79
C ASN A 175 5.46 -13.44 -14.27
N ARG A 176 5.27 -12.32 -13.54
CA ARG A 176 5.47 -12.27 -12.09
C ARG A 176 4.19 -12.53 -11.31
N TYR A 177 3.06 -12.08 -11.83
CA TYR A 177 1.77 -12.16 -11.14
C TYR A 177 0.71 -12.95 -11.87
N GLY A 178 0.97 -13.38 -13.11
CA GLY A 178 -0.06 -13.98 -13.97
C GLY A 178 -1.17 -12.99 -14.37
N TYR A 179 -0.90 -11.69 -14.24
CA TYR A 179 -1.86 -10.64 -14.56
C TYR A 179 -1.62 -10.10 -15.96
N ASP A 180 -2.61 -10.22 -16.84
CA ASP A 180 -2.60 -9.57 -18.14
C ASP A 180 -3.35 -8.22 -18.07
N PRO A 181 -2.64 -7.08 -18.13
CA PRO A 181 -3.29 -5.78 -18.11
C PRO A 181 -3.87 -5.35 -19.47
N GLU A 182 -3.45 -5.95 -20.59
CA GLU A 182 -3.84 -5.49 -21.96
C GLU A 182 -5.34 -5.40 -22.18
N PRO A 183 -6.17 -6.39 -21.80
CA PRO A 183 -7.62 -6.31 -21.99
C PRO A 183 -8.30 -5.20 -21.19
N HIS A 184 -7.58 -4.63 -20.22
CA HIS A 184 -8.12 -3.61 -19.32
C HIS A 184 -7.68 -2.19 -19.66
N ILE A 185 -6.71 -1.99 -20.58
CA ILE A 185 -6.16 -0.68 -20.89
C ILE A 185 -7.24 0.24 -21.47
N GLU A 186 -7.97 -0.22 -22.48
CA GLU A 186 -9.02 0.56 -23.12
C GLU A 186 -10.17 0.90 -22.17
N PRO A 187 -10.78 -0.07 -21.45
CA PRO A 187 -11.81 0.22 -20.45
C PRO A 187 -11.38 1.20 -19.35
N LEU A 188 -10.10 1.15 -18.90
CA LEU A 188 -9.57 2.08 -17.92
C LEU A 188 -9.37 3.50 -18.49
N ASN A 189 -9.17 3.63 -19.81
CA ASN A 189 -9.05 4.92 -20.49
C ASN A 189 -10.42 5.57 -20.72
N GLU A 190 -11.43 4.75 -20.99
CA GLU A 190 -12.79 5.22 -21.29
C GLU A 190 -13.52 5.72 -20.05
N VAL A 191 -13.34 5.07 -18.91
CA VAL A 191 -14.06 5.39 -17.67
C VAL A 191 -13.10 5.98 -16.64
N PRO A 192 -13.08 7.31 -16.45
CA PRO A 192 -12.24 7.96 -15.45
C PRO A 192 -12.45 7.38 -14.04
N PHE A 193 -11.36 7.23 -13.29
CA PHE A 193 -11.35 6.70 -11.91
C PHE A 193 -11.82 5.25 -11.74
N SER A 194 -12.09 4.53 -12.84
CA SER A 194 -12.26 3.09 -12.80
C SER A 194 -10.93 2.40 -12.46
N HIS A 195 -11.00 1.17 -12.00
CA HIS A 195 -9.83 0.38 -11.69
C HIS A 195 -10.09 -1.11 -11.88
N VAL A 196 -9.04 -1.87 -12.11
CA VAL A 196 -9.11 -3.32 -12.12
C VAL A 196 -8.65 -3.86 -10.77
N TYR A 197 -9.46 -4.70 -10.18
CA TYR A 197 -9.08 -5.50 -9.03
C TYR A 197 -8.63 -6.87 -9.52
N PHE A 198 -7.39 -7.23 -9.26
CA PHE A 198 -6.83 -8.53 -9.62
C PHE A 198 -6.40 -9.30 -8.36
N ASP A 199 -6.92 -10.50 -8.20
CA ASP A 199 -6.52 -11.43 -7.14
C ASP A 199 -5.43 -12.37 -7.66
N VAL A 200 -4.21 -12.15 -7.21
CA VAL A 200 -3.02 -12.93 -7.61
C VAL A 200 -3.17 -14.41 -7.21
N THR A 201 -3.92 -14.71 -6.15
CA THR A 201 -4.06 -16.09 -5.68
C THR A 201 -4.98 -16.92 -6.57
N THR A 202 -6.04 -16.28 -7.10
CA THR A 202 -7.04 -16.96 -7.92
C THR A 202 -6.85 -16.71 -9.42
N GLY A 203 -6.00 -15.74 -9.79
CA GLY A 203 -5.81 -15.30 -11.17
C GLY A 203 -7.02 -14.58 -11.76
N LYS A 204 -7.98 -14.13 -10.92
CA LYS A 204 -9.20 -13.49 -11.39
C LYS A 204 -9.07 -11.97 -11.38
N SER A 205 -9.47 -11.34 -12.48
CA SER A 205 -9.58 -9.88 -12.60
C SER A 205 -11.05 -9.44 -12.65
N ARG A 206 -11.32 -8.24 -12.16
CA ARG A 206 -12.62 -7.59 -12.25
C ARG A 206 -12.44 -6.09 -12.45
N LEU A 207 -13.07 -5.57 -13.50
CA LEU A 207 -13.20 -4.12 -13.69
C LEU A 207 -14.21 -3.56 -12.69
N MET A 208 -13.79 -2.55 -11.96
CA MET A 208 -14.56 -1.87 -10.94
C MET A 208 -14.91 -0.46 -11.42
N LYS A 209 -16.15 -0.06 -11.20
CA LYS A 209 -16.58 1.31 -11.44
C LYS A 209 -15.91 2.29 -10.46
N PRO A 210 -15.88 3.59 -10.78
CA PRO A 210 -15.51 4.64 -9.83
C PRO A 210 -16.30 4.49 -8.53
N LEU A 211 -15.68 4.92 -7.40
CA LEU A 211 -16.43 5.00 -6.15
C LEU A 211 -17.50 6.10 -6.28
N GLU A 212 -18.73 5.73 -6.08
CA GLU A 212 -19.84 6.66 -5.86
C GLU A 212 -19.76 7.16 -4.40
N VAL A 213 -19.70 8.48 -4.21
CA VAL A 213 -19.60 9.16 -2.92
C VAL A 213 -20.85 9.97 -2.67
#